data_0967317c972130d965e6b0892bb21aa0
#
_entry.id   0967317c972130d965e6b0892bb21aa0
#
_cell.length_a   1.000
_cell.length_b   1.000
_cell.length_c   1.000
_cell.angle_alpha   90.00
_cell.angle_beta   90.00
_cell.angle_gamma   90.00
#
_symmetry.space_group_name_H-M   'P 1'
#
loop_
_entity.id
_entity.type
_entity.pdbx_description
1 polymer ?
#
loop_
_entity_poly.entity_id
_entity_poly.type
_entity_poly.pdbx_seq_one_letter_code
_entity_poly.pdbx_strand_id
1 'polypeptide(L)'
;MYLIKYDKQAAKDIKNLKSAKLDGKAKALIEILRKNPLEPPCEELVGNLAGLYSRRINIQHRLVYEIFDEEISVGGVTYEGTVKIIRMWTHYENVK
;
A
#
# COMPACT_ATOMS: atom_id res chain seq x y z
N MET A 1 -3.43 -12.44 -8.64
CA MET A 1 -2.77 -11.13 -8.57
C MET A 1 -3.79 -10.07 -8.14
N TYR A 2 -3.36 -9.12 -7.34
CA TYR A 2 -4.22 -8.04 -6.84
C TYR A 2 -4.05 -6.78 -7.68
N LEU A 3 -5.16 -6.10 -7.93
CA LEU A 3 -5.14 -4.79 -8.58
C LEU A 3 -4.65 -3.74 -7.58
N ILE A 4 -3.71 -2.90 -8.00
CA ILE A 4 -3.19 -1.82 -7.14
C ILE A 4 -3.89 -0.53 -7.51
N LYS A 5 -4.48 0.13 -6.51
CA LYS A 5 -5.07 1.45 -6.65
C LYS A 5 -4.41 2.40 -5.66
N TYR A 6 -4.32 3.66 -6.02
CA TYR A 6 -3.72 4.69 -5.18
C TYR A 6 -4.77 5.69 -4.75
N ASP A 7 -4.85 5.92 -3.44
CA ASP A 7 -5.64 7.03 -2.93
C ASP A 7 -4.96 8.34 -3.35
N LYS A 8 -5.73 9.41 -3.37
CA LYS A 8 -5.25 10.72 -3.82
C LYS A 8 -3.99 11.16 -3.07
N GLN A 9 -3.98 10.97 -1.76
CA GLN A 9 -2.83 11.34 -0.94
C GLN A 9 -1.62 10.46 -1.22
N ALA A 10 -1.83 9.18 -1.47
CA ALA A 10 -0.75 8.26 -1.80
C ALA A 10 -0.09 8.66 -3.13
N ALA A 11 -0.89 9.08 -4.10
CA ALA A 11 -0.37 9.56 -5.38
C ALA A 11 0.52 10.79 -5.19
N LYS A 12 0.16 11.68 -4.27
CA LYS A 12 0.98 12.85 -3.94
C LYS A 12 2.27 12.44 -3.23
N ASP A 13 2.21 11.40 -2.41
CA ASP A 13 3.36 10.92 -1.65
C ASP A 13 4.49 10.41 -2.57
N ILE A 14 4.16 10.00 -3.79
CA ILE A 14 5.15 9.52 -4.76
C ILE A 14 6.23 10.57 -5.03
N LYS A 15 5.85 11.83 -5.11
CA LYS A 15 6.81 12.92 -5.35
C LYS A 15 7.83 13.00 -4.21
N ASN A 16 7.36 12.87 -2.97
CA ASN A 16 8.23 12.91 -1.80
C ASN A 16 9.18 11.70 -1.79
N LEU A 17 8.66 10.53 -2.16
CA LEU A 17 9.49 9.33 -2.24
C LEU A 17 10.59 9.48 -3.30
N LYS A 18 10.27 10.05 -4.43
CA LYS A 18 11.27 10.30 -5.48
C LYS A 18 12.35 11.26 -5.00
N SER A 19 11.95 12.34 -4.35
CA SER A 19 12.90 13.31 -3.80
C SER A 19 13.83 12.69 -2.77
N ALA A 20 13.34 11.73 -1.99
CA ALA A 20 14.13 11.04 -0.98
C ALA A 20 14.84 9.80 -1.52
N LYS A 21 14.70 9.51 -2.82
CA LYS A 21 15.26 8.32 -3.47
C LYS A 21 14.74 7.01 -2.87
N LEU A 22 13.49 7.02 -2.42
CA LEU A 22 12.82 5.85 -1.84
C LEU A 22 11.78 5.23 -2.77
N ASP A 23 11.58 5.80 -3.94
CA ASP A 23 10.57 5.31 -4.90
C ASP A 23 10.86 3.88 -5.36
N GLY A 24 12.13 3.52 -5.53
CA GLY A 24 12.51 2.15 -5.87
C GLY A 24 12.10 1.14 -4.80
N LYS A 25 12.33 1.48 -3.54
CA LYS A 25 11.92 0.63 -2.42
C LYS A 25 10.40 0.49 -2.35
N ALA A 26 9.69 1.60 -2.50
CA ALA A 26 8.23 1.59 -2.48
C ALA A 26 7.67 0.74 -3.62
N LYS A 27 8.24 0.88 -4.81
CA LYS A 27 7.84 0.11 -5.98
C LYS A 27 8.03 -1.39 -5.76
N ALA A 28 9.15 -1.78 -5.16
CA ALA A 28 9.43 -3.18 -4.86
C ALA A 28 8.40 -3.75 -3.88
N LEU A 29 8.02 -2.97 -2.86
CA LEU A 29 7.00 -3.38 -1.90
C LEU A 29 5.64 -3.53 -2.58
N ILE A 30 5.29 -2.61 -3.47
CA ILE A 30 4.02 -2.68 -4.20
C ILE A 30 3.95 -3.95 -5.05
N GLU A 31 5.06 -4.37 -5.65
CA GLU A 31 5.09 -5.61 -6.42
C GLU A 31 4.85 -6.83 -5.52
N ILE A 32 5.33 -6.81 -4.29
CA ILE A 32 5.03 -7.87 -3.31
C ILE A 32 3.54 -7.88 -3.00
N LEU A 33 2.95 -6.71 -2.76
CA LEU A 33 1.52 -6.59 -2.45
C LEU A 33 0.65 -7.07 -3.61
N ARG A 34 1.09 -6.85 -4.84
CA ARG A 34 0.38 -7.29 -6.03
C ARG A 34 0.23 -8.81 -6.06
N LYS A 35 1.22 -9.52 -5.57
CA LYS A 35 1.22 -10.99 -5.53
C LYS A 35 0.56 -11.52 -4.25
N ASN A 36 0.94 -10.97 -3.10
CA ASN A 36 0.42 -11.40 -1.81
C ASN A 36 0.45 -10.25 -0.81
N PRO A 37 -0.67 -9.54 -0.60
CA PRO A 37 -0.70 -8.37 0.28
C PRO A 37 -0.51 -8.71 1.77
N LEU A 38 -0.58 -9.97 2.15
CA LEU A 38 -0.37 -10.40 3.53
C LEU A 38 0.99 -11.06 3.76
N GLU A 39 1.88 -11.05 2.75
CA GLU A 39 3.21 -11.64 2.91
C GLU A 39 4.01 -10.88 3.97
N PRO A 40 4.56 -11.62 4.97
CA PRO A 40 5.37 -10.95 6.01
C PRO A 40 6.63 -10.32 5.42
N PRO A 41 7.14 -9.25 6.04
CA PRO A 41 6.59 -8.59 7.22
C PRO A 41 5.52 -7.57 6.87
N CYS A 42 4.34 -7.75 7.43
CA CYS A 42 3.29 -6.74 7.36
C CYS A 42 2.62 -6.66 8.72
N GLU A 43 2.05 -5.52 9.04
CA GLU A 43 1.44 -5.26 10.33
C GLU A 43 0.00 -4.85 10.14
N GLU A 44 -0.91 -5.57 10.80
CA GLU A 44 -2.32 -5.20 10.82
C GLU A 44 -2.51 -4.10 11.88
N LEU A 45 -3.15 -3.01 11.50
CA LEU A 45 -3.36 -1.89 12.38
C LEU A 45 -4.62 -2.11 13.22
N VAL A 46 -4.65 -1.50 14.42
CA VAL A 46 -5.74 -1.70 15.37
C VAL A 46 -6.37 -0.36 15.75
N GLY A 47 -7.43 -0.41 16.57
CA GLY A 47 -8.13 0.79 17.02
C GLY A 47 -8.91 1.41 15.89
N ASN A 48 -8.84 2.73 15.78
CA ASN A 48 -9.53 3.47 14.70
C ASN A 48 -8.90 3.27 13.33
N LEU A 49 -7.79 2.55 13.25
CA LEU A 49 -7.17 2.18 11.97
C LEU A 49 -7.39 0.70 11.63
N ALA A 50 -8.28 0.02 12.36
CA ALA A 50 -8.58 -1.38 12.10
C ALA A 50 -9.03 -1.57 10.65
N GLY A 51 -8.55 -2.63 10.02
CA GLY A 51 -8.83 -2.90 8.61
C GLY A 51 -7.75 -2.41 7.67
N LEU A 52 -6.78 -1.64 8.18
CA LEU A 52 -5.64 -1.20 7.41
C LEU A 52 -4.40 -2.03 7.78
N TYR A 53 -3.46 -2.09 6.85
CA TYR A 53 -2.20 -2.79 7.02
C TYR A 53 -1.05 -1.84 6.72
N SER A 54 0.13 -2.11 7.28
CA SER A 54 1.30 -1.31 6.95
C SER A 54 2.53 -2.19 6.74
N ARG A 55 3.43 -1.70 5.89
CA ARG A 55 4.76 -2.26 5.66
C ARG A 55 5.76 -1.13 5.75
N ARG A 56 6.92 -1.42 6.31
CA ARG A 56 7.97 -0.41 6.44
C ARG A 56 8.65 -0.18 5.08
N ILE A 57 8.74 1.07 4.68
CA ILE A 57 9.55 1.47 3.51
C ILE A 57 10.99 1.68 3.98
N ASN A 58 11.14 2.47 5.05
CA ASN A 58 12.42 2.66 5.71
C ASN A 58 12.14 2.94 7.20
N ILE A 59 13.14 3.38 7.94
CA ILE A 59 12.99 3.64 9.36
C ILE A 59 11.97 4.74 9.67
N GLN A 60 11.72 5.63 8.72
CA GLN A 60 10.89 6.82 8.89
C GLN A 60 9.49 6.67 8.30
N HIS A 61 9.37 5.99 7.17
CA HIS A 61 8.13 5.97 6.41
C HIS A 61 7.58 4.57 6.25
N ARG A 62 6.25 4.48 6.24
CA ARG A 62 5.53 3.23 6.06
C ARG A 62 4.54 3.37 4.91
N LEU A 63 4.30 2.25 4.25
CA LEU A 63 3.28 2.13 3.24
C LEU A 63 2.04 1.57 3.93
N VAL A 64 0.93 2.33 3.90
CA VAL A 64 -0.32 1.96 4.53
C VAL A 64 -1.32 1.61 3.44
N TYR A 65 -2.00 0.49 3.57
CA TYR A 65 -2.89 -0.01 2.53
C TYR A 65 -4.09 -0.75 3.10
N GLU A 66 -5.10 -0.90 2.26
CA GLU A 66 -6.32 -1.63 2.57
C GLU A 66 -6.51 -2.73 1.53
N ILE A 67 -7.01 -3.89 1.97
CA ILE A 67 -7.21 -5.06 1.10
C ILE A 67 -8.70 -5.30 0.92
N PHE A 68 -9.12 -5.42 -0.35
CA PHE A 68 -10.48 -5.80 -0.71
C PHE A 68 -10.41 -7.15 -1.42
N ASP A 69 -10.98 -8.18 -0.81
CA ASP A 69 -10.88 -9.56 -1.31
C ASP A 69 -11.97 -9.94 -2.30
N GLU A 70 -12.55 -8.98 -2.98
CA GLU A 70 -13.56 -9.22 -3.99
C GLU A 70 -12.92 -9.30 -5.36
N GLU A 71 -13.21 -10.38 -6.10
CA GLU A 71 -12.73 -10.54 -7.47
C GLU A 71 -13.22 -9.38 -8.34
N ILE A 72 -12.33 -8.86 -9.17
CA ILE A 72 -12.65 -7.74 -10.05
C ILE A 72 -11.97 -7.94 -11.39
N SER A 73 -12.67 -7.58 -12.47
CA SER A 73 -12.12 -7.63 -13.82
C SER A 73 -12.00 -6.21 -14.36
N VAL A 74 -10.80 -5.87 -14.86
CA VAL A 74 -10.52 -4.57 -15.44
C VAL A 74 -9.71 -4.79 -16.72
N GLY A 75 -10.19 -4.22 -17.83
CA GLY A 75 -9.47 -4.31 -19.09
C GLY A 75 -9.24 -5.73 -19.57
N GLY A 76 -10.18 -6.63 -19.28
CA GLY A 76 -10.07 -8.03 -19.68
C GLY A 76 -9.20 -8.88 -18.78
N VAL A 77 -8.67 -8.31 -17.71
CA VAL A 77 -7.85 -9.03 -16.72
C VAL A 77 -8.65 -9.21 -15.43
N THR A 78 -8.65 -10.43 -14.90
CA THR A 78 -9.35 -10.76 -13.65
C THR A 78 -8.34 -10.78 -12.51
N TYR A 79 -8.66 -10.04 -11.45
CA TYR A 79 -7.83 -9.93 -10.23
C TYR A 79 -8.55 -10.59 -9.05
N GLU A 80 -7.77 -11.18 -8.14
CA GLU A 80 -8.29 -11.78 -6.91
C GLU A 80 -8.95 -10.77 -5.98
N GLY A 81 -8.49 -9.53 -6.05
CA GLY A 81 -8.96 -8.45 -5.22
C GLY A 81 -8.22 -7.18 -5.54
N THR A 82 -8.36 -6.19 -4.65
CA THR A 82 -7.75 -4.87 -4.81
C THR A 82 -6.96 -4.51 -3.57
N VAL A 83 -5.77 -3.95 -3.78
CA VAL A 83 -4.99 -3.32 -2.71
C VAL A 83 -5.02 -1.81 -2.96
N LYS A 84 -5.61 -1.07 -2.03
CA LYS A 84 -5.69 0.38 -2.12
C LYS A 84 -4.58 0.98 -1.25
N ILE A 85 -3.66 1.68 -1.88
CA ILE A 85 -2.56 2.34 -1.17
C ILE A 85 -3.08 3.66 -0.62
N ILE A 86 -3.06 3.79 0.72
CA ILE A 86 -3.61 4.96 1.42
C ILE A 86 -2.53 6.03 1.60
N ARG A 87 -1.36 5.63 2.08
CA ARG A 87 -0.23 6.53 2.30
C ARG A 87 1.08 5.82 2.02
N MET A 88 2.10 6.60 1.66
CA MET A 88 3.45 6.08 1.43
C MET A 88 4.54 6.98 2.03
N TRP A 89 4.17 8.07 2.68
CA TRP A 89 5.10 9.08 3.18
C TRP A 89 4.73 9.50 4.59
N THR A 90 4.55 8.51 5.50
CA THR A 90 4.18 8.83 6.87
C THR A 90 4.22 7.58 7.75
N HIS A 91 4.14 7.79 9.06
CA HIS A 91 3.80 6.74 10.01
C HIS A 91 2.28 6.57 10.00
N TYR A 92 1.81 5.35 10.25
CA TYR A 92 0.39 5.05 10.24
C TYR A 92 -0.41 5.86 11.26
N GLU A 93 0.21 6.25 12.37
CA GLU A 93 -0.46 7.03 13.41
C GLU A 93 -0.87 8.43 12.94
N ASN A 94 -0.36 8.88 11.81
CA ASN A 94 -0.73 10.15 11.18
C ASN A 94 -1.81 9.98 10.11
N VAL A 95 -2.29 8.77 9.91
CA VAL A 95 -3.34 8.48 8.93
C VAL A 95 -4.70 8.75 9.57
N LYS A 96 -5.48 9.59 8.92
CA LYS A 96 -6.82 9.93 9.42
C LYS A 96 -7.81 10.09 8.29
#